data_ca8fb1d5fa410d4614939856f1b1da3e
#
_entry.id   ca8fb1d5fa410d4614939856f1b1da3e
#
_cell.length_a   1.000
_cell.length_b   1.000
_cell.length_c   1.000
_cell.angle_alpha   90.00
_cell.angle_beta   90.00
_cell.angle_gamma   90.00
#
_symmetry.space_group_name_H-M   'P 1'
#
loop_
_entity.id
_entity.type
_entity.pdbx_description
1 polymer ?
#
loop_
_entity_poly.entity_id
_entity_poly.type
_entity_poly.pdbx_seq_one_letter_code
_entity_poly.pdbx_strand_id
1 'polypeptide(L)'
;MKKHKLEIIVFLSGAIGMGLELIAARVLSPYVGSSNIVWTSIIGIILASMSIGYWLGGKEADKDANIDKLSNILLLAAIFTGLIPLLETIIVKLLAGMISNLIIAAILCAIIVFSIPSFILAMISPFAVKIKSKEDNEIGSLSGRISSLSTIGSIVGTFLMGFVLIPNIGVTNINIGVTILLIFMSFIAREKIDKKFIYTSILSISIILILIILGKWVFKLSNPDIVLDTDSQYSRIWVKQIQTQKANYKTLQVDTGLESYINAETGEMGARYLRYYDLFEYFNKDAKNTLLIGGAAYTYPIHYLQKYEDKKIDVVEIDDKMTQIAVEQFGLNIKDSRLQVFNQDGRSYLNYSKNKYDTILIDAFKGLNAPFELTTYEALVHARNMLNENGLVLTNIIASIEGEESDFIEYEYATYKAIFDDVKIFMVANKDRTDRQNLILVGIKGNPQIDETKSSEYLQYLDMEVTNFETDKNIVTDDFAPIGN
;
A
#
# COMPACT_ATOMS: atom_id res chain seq x y z
N MET A 1 4.06 21.77 -36.26
CA MET A 1 3.20 20.83 -35.54
C MET A 1 2.99 19.49 -36.23
N LYS A 2 2.76 19.41 -37.55
CA LYS A 2 2.52 18.12 -38.24
C LYS A 2 3.69 17.12 -38.17
N LYS A 3 4.95 17.58 -38.14
CA LYS A 3 6.17 16.74 -38.23
C LYS A 3 6.47 15.91 -36.97
N HIS A 4 5.95 16.29 -35.80
CA HIS A 4 6.24 15.62 -34.50
C HIS A 4 5.04 14.99 -33.81
N LYS A 5 3.88 14.93 -34.48
CA LYS A 5 2.65 14.34 -33.89
C LYS A 5 2.85 12.89 -33.44
N LEU A 6 3.48 12.09 -34.30
CA LEU A 6 3.67 10.67 -34.09
C LEU A 6 4.63 10.40 -32.93
N GLU A 7 5.70 11.20 -32.84
CA GLU A 7 6.65 11.14 -31.73
C GLU A 7 6.01 11.47 -30.39
N ILE A 8 5.15 12.48 -30.34
CA ILE A 8 4.40 12.85 -29.12
C ILE A 8 3.44 11.73 -28.73
N ILE A 9 2.74 11.14 -29.70
CA ILE A 9 1.82 10.02 -29.44
C ILE A 9 2.59 8.83 -28.84
N VAL A 10 3.73 8.47 -29.42
CA VAL A 10 4.57 7.37 -28.92
C VAL A 10 5.09 7.64 -27.52
N PHE A 11 5.60 8.86 -27.28
CA PHE A 11 6.07 9.27 -25.95
C PHE A 11 4.96 9.16 -24.89
N LEU A 12 3.78 9.74 -25.17
CA LEU A 12 2.64 9.71 -24.27
C LEU A 12 2.10 8.27 -24.07
N SER A 13 2.10 7.46 -25.13
CA SER A 13 1.68 6.06 -25.02
C SER A 13 2.61 5.24 -24.14
N GLY A 14 3.93 5.48 -24.23
CA GLY A 14 4.90 4.90 -23.31
C GLY A 14 4.65 5.31 -21.86
N ALA A 15 4.41 6.61 -21.63
CA ALA A 15 4.09 7.13 -20.30
C ALA A 15 2.80 6.51 -19.73
N ILE A 16 1.76 6.38 -20.54
CA ILE A 16 0.49 5.75 -20.14
C ILE A 16 0.67 4.26 -19.89
N GLY A 17 1.45 3.54 -20.71
CA GLY A 17 1.68 2.11 -20.56
C GLY A 17 2.27 1.76 -19.18
N MET A 18 3.34 2.43 -18.79
CA MET A 18 3.94 2.25 -17.45
C MET A 18 3.07 2.83 -16.33
N GLY A 19 2.37 3.94 -16.60
CA GLY A 19 1.41 4.49 -15.65
C GLY A 19 0.27 3.51 -15.36
N LEU A 20 -0.20 2.76 -16.36
CA LEU A 20 -1.24 1.75 -16.21
C LEU A 20 -0.80 0.58 -15.33
N GLU A 21 0.48 0.22 -15.34
CA GLU A 21 1.06 -0.79 -14.45
C GLU A 21 0.99 -0.36 -12.99
N LEU A 22 1.36 0.89 -12.69
CA LEU A 22 1.24 1.45 -11.35
C LEU A 22 -0.22 1.59 -10.90
N ILE A 23 -1.12 1.97 -11.82
CA ILE A 23 -2.55 2.00 -11.58
C ILE A 23 -3.06 0.60 -11.24
N ALA A 24 -2.62 -0.43 -11.98
CA ALA A 24 -3.05 -1.81 -11.76
C ALA A 24 -2.72 -2.30 -10.36
N ALA A 25 -1.49 -2.06 -9.90
CA ALA A 25 -1.09 -2.43 -8.55
C ALA A 25 -1.97 -1.77 -7.48
N ARG A 26 -2.29 -0.48 -7.66
CA ARG A 26 -3.12 0.28 -6.72
C ARG A 26 -4.59 -0.10 -6.75
N VAL A 27 -5.13 -0.39 -7.92
CA VAL A 27 -6.52 -0.85 -8.10
C VAL A 27 -6.73 -2.22 -7.45
N LEU A 28 -5.74 -3.10 -7.53
CA LEU A 28 -5.85 -4.47 -7.04
C LEU A 28 -5.48 -4.61 -5.56
N SER A 29 -4.60 -3.74 -5.00
CA SER A 29 -4.09 -3.87 -3.64
C SER A 29 -5.16 -3.95 -2.53
N PRO A 30 -6.30 -3.24 -2.58
CA PRO A 30 -7.34 -3.36 -1.55
C PRO A 30 -8.05 -4.71 -1.51
N TYR A 31 -7.86 -5.54 -2.54
CA TYR A 31 -8.57 -6.81 -2.69
C TYR A 31 -7.65 -8.03 -2.59
N VAL A 32 -6.41 -7.91 -3.09
CA VAL A 32 -5.47 -9.04 -3.16
C VAL A 32 -4.15 -8.77 -2.42
N GLY A 33 -4.04 -7.61 -1.78
CA GLY A 33 -2.84 -7.20 -1.06
C GLY A 33 -1.77 -6.60 -1.97
N SER A 34 -0.65 -6.20 -1.35
CA SER A 34 0.48 -5.52 -2.02
C SER A 34 1.81 -6.25 -1.80
N SER A 35 1.78 -7.58 -1.62
CA SER A 35 3.00 -8.38 -1.48
C SER A 35 3.83 -8.39 -2.77
N ASN A 36 5.13 -8.67 -2.66
CA ASN A 36 6.03 -8.80 -3.80
C ASN A 36 5.54 -9.83 -4.83
N ILE A 37 4.92 -10.92 -4.37
CA ILE A 37 4.36 -11.97 -5.24
C ILE A 37 3.18 -11.44 -6.06
N VAL A 38 2.28 -10.69 -5.43
CA VAL A 38 1.14 -10.05 -6.12
C VAL A 38 1.66 -9.03 -7.15
N TRP A 39 2.62 -8.19 -6.78
CA TRP A 39 3.26 -7.25 -7.69
C TRP A 39 3.89 -7.94 -8.91
N THR A 40 4.69 -8.98 -8.66
CA THR A 40 5.32 -9.77 -9.73
C THR A 40 4.28 -10.38 -10.68
N SER A 41 3.17 -10.87 -10.13
CA SER A 41 2.07 -11.43 -10.92
C SER A 41 1.43 -10.39 -11.84
N ILE A 42 1.14 -9.21 -11.32
CA ILE A 42 0.54 -8.10 -12.09
C ILE A 42 1.48 -7.65 -13.22
N ILE A 43 2.74 -7.38 -12.90
CA ILE A 43 3.77 -6.99 -13.87
C ILE A 43 3.90 -8.04 -14.96
N GLY A 44 4.01 -9.32 -14.60
CA GLY A 44 4.14 -10.43 -15.54
C GLY A 44 2.99 -10.50 -16.54
N ILE A 45 1.75 -10.33 -16.09
CA ILE A 45 0.56 -10.35 -16.96
C ILE A 45 0.52 -9.13 -17.89
N ILE A 46 0.84 -7.94 -17.39
CA ILE A 46 0.86 -6.72 -18.20
C ILE A 46 1.93 -6.82 -19.29
N LEU A 47 3.16 -7.24 -18.94
CA LEU A 47 4.26 -7.42 -19.90
C LEU A 47 3.93 -8.50 -20.94
N ALA A 48 3.32 -9.63 -20.54
CA ALA A 48 2.86 -10.66 -21.47
C ALA A 48 1.82 -10.09 -22.46
N SER A 49 0.86 -9.31 -21.94
CA SER A 49 -0.18 -8.67 -22.77
C SER A 49 0.43 -7.66 -23.74
N MET A 50 1.38 -6.86 -23.27
CA MET A 50 2.11 -5.92 -24.14
C MET A 50 2.93 -6.64 -25.20
N SER A 51 3.59 -7.75 -24.89
CA SER A 51 4.36 -8.56 -25.84
C SER A 51 3.47 -9.05 -26.98
N ILE A 52 2.28 -9.59 -26.66
CA ILE A 52 1.29 -10.00 -27.66
C ILE A 52 0.81 -8.78 -28.47
N GLY A 53 0.63 -7.62 -27.83
CA GLY A 53 0.24 -6.37 -28.47
C GLY A 53 1.27 -5.88 -29.48
N TYR A 54 2.55 -5.92 -29.15
CA TYR A 54 3.65 -5.59 -30.09
C TYR A 54 3.66 -6.54 -31.30
N TRP A 55 3.53 -7.85 -31.05
CA TRP A 55 3.57 -8.84 -32.11
C TRP A 55 2.37 -8.73 -33.07
N LEU A 56 1.14 -8.71 -32.54
CA LEU A 56 -0.06 -8.61 -33.36
C LEU A 56 -0.23 -7.22 -33.96
N GLY A 57 0.16 -6.18 -33.21
CA GLY A 57 0.20 -4.80 -33.72
C GLY A 57 1.13 -4.65 -34.91
N GLY A 58 2.31 -5.30 -34.89
CA GLY A 58 3.23 -5.34 -36.01
C GLY A 58 2.62 -6.02 -37.24
N LYS A 59 2.02 -7.20 -37.05
CA LYS A 59 1.33 -7.93 -38.15
C LYS A 59 0.18 -7.12 -38.75
N GLU A 60 -0.59 -6.41 -37.94
CA GLU A 60 -1.70 -5.59 -38.43
C GLU A 60 -1.20 -4.32 -39.13
N ALA A 61 -0.12 -3.72 -38.61
CA ALA A 61 0.54 -2.57 -39.25
C ALA A 61 1.12 -2.92 -40.62
N ASP A 62 1.64 -4.14 -40.81
CA ASP A 62 2.15 -4.60 -42.10
C ASP A 62 1.07 -4.69 -43.18
N LYS A 63 -0.17 -5.02 -42.78
CA LYS A 63 -1.29 -5.07 -43.74
C LYS A 63 -1.68 -3.68 -44.22
N ASP A 64 -1.89 -2.74 -43.33
CA ASP A 64 -2.29 -1.36 -43.65
C ASP A 64 -2.08 -0.44 -42.42
N ALA A 65 -0.90 0.16 -42.32
CA ALA A 65 -0.64 1.19 -41.33
C ALA A 65 -0.95 2.57 -41.86
N ASN A 66 -1.90 3.23 -41.25
CA ASN A 66 -2.23 4.64 -41.51
C ASN A 66 -2.60 5.35 -40.20
N ILE A 67 -2.57 6.67 -40.24
CA ILE A 67 -2.80 7.50 -39.05
C ILE A 67 -4.23 7.40 -38.53
N ASP A 68 -5.19 7.13 -39.40
CA ASP A 68 -6.60 6.96 -39.03
C ASP A 68 -6.84 5.67 -38.25
N LYS A 69 -6.14 4.57 -38.64
CA LYS A 69 -6.15 3.33 -37.85
C LYS A 69 -5.50 3.52 -36.49
N LEU A 70 -4.36 4.25 -36.42
CA LEU A 70 -3.71 4.58 -35.16
C LEU A 70 -4.65 5.39 -34.26
N SER A 71 -5.38 6.36 -34.83
CA SER A 71 -6.41 7.11 -34.11
C SER A 71 -7.50 6.20 -33.52
N ASN A 72 -7.96 5.21 -34.28
CA ASN A 72 -8.96 4.26 -33.80
C ASN A 72 -8.40 3.34 -32.70
N ILE A 73 -7.14 2.92 -32.78
CA ILE A 73 -6.45 2.16 -31.72
C ILE A 73 -6.40 2.97 -30.41
N LEU A 74 -6.06 4.26 -30.48
CA LEU A 74 -6.06 5.17 -29.32
C LEU A 74 -7.46 5.31 -28.71
N LEU A 75 -8.50 5.44 -29.54
CA LEU A 75 -9.88 5.51 -29.07
C LEU A 75 -10.33 4.21 -28.41
N LEU A 76 -9.93 3.07 -28.97
CA LEU A 76 -10.21 1.76 -28.38
C LEU A 76 -9.48 1.57 -27.03
N ALA A 77 -8.20 2.00 -26.96
CA ALA A 77 -7.47 2.04 -25.69
C ALA A 77 -8.19 2.88 -24.62
N ALA A 78 -8.71 4.06 -25.02
CA ALA A 78 -9.48 4.91 -24.12
C ALA A 78 -10.74 4.22 -23.57
N ILE A 79 -11.48 3.49 -24.40
CA ILE A 79 -12.68 2.75 -23.97
C ILE A 79 -12.32 1.70 -22.92
N PHE A 80 -11.30 0.86 -23.16
CA PHE A 80 -10.93 -0.21 -22.24
C PHE A 80 -10.27 0.34 -20.96
N THR A 81 -9.50 1.42 -21.05
CA THR A 81 -8.98 2.11 -19.86
C THR A 81 -10.11 2.74 -19.04
N GLY A 82 -11.09 3.35 -19.69
CA GLY A 82 -12.27 3.92 -19.03
C GLY A 82 -13.19 2.89 -18.37
N LEU A 83 -13.11 1.61 -18.77
CA LEU A 83 -13.82 0.49 -18.14
C LEU A 83 -13.25 0.05 -16.80
N ILE A 84 -11.97 0.34 -16.51
CA ILE A 84 -11.25 -0.18 -15.34
C ILE A 84 -12.01 0.06 -14.03
N PRO A 85 -12.52 1.29 -13.72
CA PRO A 85 -13.21 1.51 -12.44
C PRO A 85 -14.49 0.67 -12.27
N LEU A 86 -15.19 0.37 -13.36
CA LEU A 86 -16.36 -0.51 -13.32
C LEU A 86 -15.96 -1.97 -13.10
N LEU A 87 -14.93 -2.44 -13.81
CA LEU A 87 -14.42 -3.81 -13.67
C LEU A 87 -13.81 -4.04 -12.28
N GLU A 88 -13.12 -3.04 -11.72
CA GLU A 88 -12.65 -3.06 -10.33
C GLU A 88 -13.81 -3.38 -9.39
N THR A 89 -14.86 -2.59 -9.44
CA THR A 89 -15.97 -2.68 -8.49
C THR A 89 -16.73 -4.01 -8.60
N ILE A 90 -16.89 -4.56 -9.80
CA ILE A 90 -17.70 -5.76 -10.04
C ILE A 90 -16.82 -7.01 -10.04
N ILE A 91 -15.80 -7.03 -10.88
CA ILE A 91 -15.04 -8.26 -11.18
C ILE A 91 -13.97 -8.51 -10.13
N VAL A 92 -13.19 -7.48 -9.78
CA VAL A 92 -12.10 -7.65 -8.80
C VAL A 92 -12.67 -8.03 -7.44
N LYS A 93 -13.69 -7.33 -6.98
CA LYS A 93 -14.37 -7.62 -5.71
C LYS A 93 -14.96 -9.04 -5.69
N LEU A 94 -15.60 -9.46 -6.80
CA LEU A 94 -16.18 -10.80 -6.90
C LEU A 94 -15.10 -11.88 -6.86
N LEU A 95 -14.05 -11.77 -7.69
CA LEU A 95 -13.00 -12.77 -7.78
C LEU A 95 -12.19 -12.88 -6.49
N ALA A 96 -11.82 -11.75 -5.89
CA ALA A 96 -11.12 -11.74 -4.61
C ALA A 96 -11.95 -12.35 -3.47
N GLY A 97 -13.28 -12.21 -3.50
CA GLY A 97 -14.18 -12.84 -2.53
C GLY A 97 -14.40 -14.34 -2.76
N MET A 98 -14.19 -14.86 -3.98
CA MET A 98 -14.40 -16.27 -4.32
C MET A 98 -13.13 -17.13 -4.28
N ILE A 99 -11.96 -16.52 -4.48
CA ILE A 99 -10.69 -17.22 -4.64
C ILE A 99 -9.84 -16.98 -3.40
N SER A 100 -9.66 -18.01 -2.58
CA SER A 100 -8.86 -17.96 -1.34
C SER A 100 -7.36 -17.75 -1.61
N ASN A 101 -6.84 -18.24 -2.75
CA ASN A 101 -5.44 -18.05 -3.10
C ASN A 101 -5.25 -16.66 -3.73
N LEU A 102 -4.61 -15.75 -3.00
CA LEU A 102 -4.40 -14.36 -3.40
C LEU A 102 -3.60 -14.21 -4.69
N ILE A 103 -2.66 -15.12 -4.97
CA ILE A 103 -1.84 -15.10 -6.19
C ILE A 103 -2.72 -15.39 -7.41
N ILE A 104 -3.53 -16.44 -7.33
CA ILE A 104 -4.45 -16.80 -8.42
C ILE A 104 -5.48 -15.68 -8.63
N ALA A 105 -6.00 -15.10 -7.54
CA ALA A 105 -6.92 -13.97 -7.61
C ALA A 105 -6.27 -12.77 -8.30
N ALA A 106 -5.04 -12.41 -7.93
CA ALA A 106 -4.29 -11.30 -8.53
C ALA A 106 -4.06 -11.52 -10.04
N ILE A 107 -3.63 -12.72 -10.44
CA ILE A 107 -3.40 -13.08 -11.85
C ILE A 107 -4.69 -12.94 -12.65
N LEU A 108 -5.79 -13.53 -12.20
CA LEU A 108 -7.07 -13.49 -12.91
C LEU A 108 -7.63 -12.06 -12.98
N CYS A 109 -7.55 -11.30 -11.91
CA CYS A 109 -7.95 -9.89 -11.91
C CYS A 109 -7.11 -9.08 -12.90
N ALA A 110 -5.78 -9.26 -12.92
CA ALA A 110 -4.88 -8.57 -13.84
C ALA A 110 -5.19 -8.94 -15.30
N ILE A 111 -5.45 -10.22 -15.60
CA ILE A 111 -5.85 -10.68 -16.94
C ILE A 111 -7.14 -9.99 -17.40
N ILE A 112 -8.18 -10.01 -16.59
CA ILE A 112 -9.50 -9.51 -17.01
C ILE A 112 -9.52 -7.99 -17.13
N VAL A 113 -8.88 -7.29 -16.21
CA VAL A 113 -8.99 -5.82 -16.10
C VAL A 113 -7.94 -5.11 -16.96
N PHE A 114 -6.70 -5.60 -16.96
CA PHE A 114 -5.55 -4.85 -17.51
C PHE A 114 -4.96 -5.42 -18.78
N SER A 115 -5.23 -6.70 -19.15
CA SER A 115 -4.63 -7.29 -20.35
C SER A 115 -5.05 -6.59 -21.64
N ILE A 116 -6.34 -6.30 -21.79
CA ILE A 116 -6.85 -5.69 -23.03
C ILE A 116 -6.32 -4.25 -23.22
N PRO A 117 -6.42 -3.32 -22.24
CA PRO A 117 -5.89 -1.99 -22.42
C PRO A 117 -4.36 -1.98 -22.64
N SER A 118 -3.60 -2.82 -21.93
CA SER A 118 -2.14 -2.95 -22.12
C SER A 118 -1.77 -3.47 -23.51
N PHE A 119 -2.48 -4.50 -23.97
CA PHE A 119 -2.34 -5.04 -25.31
C PHE A 119 -2.57 -3.98 -26.41
N ILE A 120 -3.66 -3.21 -26.29
CA ILE A 120 -4.00 -2.18 -27.29
C ILE A 120 -2.97 -1.04 -27.29
N LEU A 121 -2.52 -0.60 -26.11
CA LEU A 121 -1.48 0.45 -25.99
C LEU A 121 -0.16 0.00 -26.62
N ALA A 122 0.21 -1.26 -26.47
CA ALA A 122 1.42 -1.80 -27.07
C ALA A 122 1.41 -1.82 -28.61
N MET A 123 0.24 -1.91 -29.23
CA MET A 123 0.12 -1.85 -30.70
C MET A 123 0.56 -0.50 -31.29
N ILE A 124 0.56 0.58 -30.51
CA ILE A 124 0.85 1.95 -31.01
C ILE A 124 2.26 2.06 -31.55
N SER A 125 3.26 1.48 -30.88
CA SER A 125 4.67 1.59 -31.27
C SER A 125 4.96 0.95 -32.64
N PRO A 126 4.59 -0.32 -32.95
CA PRO A 126 4.81 -0.88 -34.26
C PRO A 126 4.03 -0.16 -35.38
N PHE A 127 2.79 0.33 -35.07
CA PHE A 127 2.06 1.18 -36.05
C PHE A 127 2.82 2.47 -36.33
N ALA A 128 3.39 3.12 -35.33
CA ALA A 128 4.18 4.35 -35.49
C ALA A 128 5.43 4.11 -36.34
N VAL A 129 6.15 3.01 -36.10
CA VAL A 129 7.31 2.62 -36.93
C VAL A 129 6.89 2.44 -38.40
N LYS A 130 5.81 1.68 -38.63
CA LYS A 130 5.35 1.38 -39.99
C LYS A 130 4.82 2.60 -40.74
N ILE A 131 4.09 3.50 -40.07
CA ILE A 131 3.61 4.75 -40.65
C ILE A 131 4.81 5.60 -41.12
N LYS A 132 5.81 5.74 -40.26
CA LYS A 132 6.97 6.60 -40.55
C LYS A 132 7.97 5.97 -41.51
N SER A 133 8.07 4.64 -41.57
CA SER A 133 8.92 3.93 -42.54
C SER A 133 8.50 4.13 -44.00
N LYS A 134 7.31 4.66 -44.26
CA LYS A 134 6.88 5.07 -45.61
C LYS A 134 7.60 6.34 -46.11
N GLU A 135 8.14 7.15 -45.19
CA GLU A 135 8.82 8.40 -45.45
C GLU A 135 10.34 8.29 -45.26
N ASP A 136 10.84 7.25 -44.60
CA ASP A 136 12.22 7.08 -44.17
C ASP A 136 12.72 5.68 -44.53
N ASN A 137 13.81 5.59 -45.27
CA ASN A 137 14.40 4.33 -45.73
C ASN A 137 15.31 3.68 -44.66
N GLU A 138 15.66 4.40 -43.59
CA GLU A 138 16.53 3.90 -42.51
C GLU A 138 15.74 3.23 -41.41
N ILE A 139 15.21 2.04 -41.67
CA ILE A 139 14.28 1.32 -40.74
C ILE A 139 14.92 1.09 -39.38
N GLY A 140 16.21 0.76 -39.28
CA GLY A 140 16.90 0.51 -38.01
C GLY A 140 16.96 1.75 -37.13
N SER A 141 17.42 2.87 -37.70
CA SER A 141 17.51 4.16 -37.00
C SER A 141 16.14 4.68 -36.59
N LEU A 142 15.14 4.53 -37.44
CA LEU A 142 13.77 4.90 -37.18
C LEU A 142 13.15 4.06 -36.00
N SER A 143 13.31 2.73 -36.06
CA SER A 143 12.84 1.84 -35.02
C SER A 143 13.50 2.16 -33.67
N GLY A 144 14.84 2.38 -33.68
CA GLY A 144 15.58 2.80 -32.50
C GLY A 144 15.05 4.11 -31.91
N ARG A 145 14.77 5.12 -32.75
CA ARG A 145 14.24 6.42 -32.32
C ARG A 145 12.81 6.31 -31.70
N ILE A 146 11.92 5.56 -32.34
CA ILE A 146 10.56 5.35 -31.83
C ILE A 146 10.60 4.58 -30.51
N SER A 147 11.41 3.52 -30.41
CA SER A 147 11.59 2.76 -29.15
C SER A 147 12.18 3.62 -28.05
N SER A 148 13.20 4.44 -28.35
CA SER A 148 13.79 5.38 -27.40
C SER A 148 12.77 6.38 -26.86
N LEU A 149 11.96 6.97 -27.73
CA LEU A 149 10.90 7.91 -27.34
C LEU A 149 9.84 7.25 -26.45
N SER A 150 9.43 6.03 -26.79
CA SER A 150 8.51 5.25 -25.95
C SER A 150 9.10 4.98 -24.56
N THR A 151 10.37 4.57 -24.49
CA THR A 151 11.07 4.29 -23.24
C THR A 151 11.26 5.56 -22.39
N ILE A 152 11.65 6.68 -23.00
CA ILE A 152 11.73 7.96 -22.28
C ILE A 152 10.35 8.36 -21.74
N GLY A 153 9.31 8.19 -22.55
CA GLY A 153 7.93 8.38 -22.11
C GLY A 153 7.58 7.51 -20.91
N SER A 154 7.94 6.21 -20.95
CA SER A 154 7.74 5.27 -19.85
C SER A 154 8.43 5.72 -18.57
N ILE A 155 9.69 6.16 -18.65
CA ILE A 155 10.43 6.67 -17.49
C ILE A 155 9.73 7.89 -16.89
N VAL A 156 9.39 8.88 -17.73
CA VAL A 156 8.68 10.09 -17.28
C VAL A 156 7.32 9.74 -16.70
N GLY A 157 6.59 8.83 -17.34
CA GLY A 157 5.30 8.36 -16.86
C GLY A 157 5.39 7.68 -15.49
N THR A 158 6.38 6.82 -15.28
CA THR A 158 6.61 6.14 -14.01
C THR A 158 6.85 7.14 -12.88
N PHE A 159 7.78 8.07 -13.05
CA PHE A 159 8.08 9.08 -12.03
C PHE A 159 6.92 10.03 -11.79
N LEU A 160 6.27 10.50 -12.86
CA LEU A 160 5.12 11.39 -12.75
C LEU A 160 3.94 10.70 -12.02
N MET A 161 3.63 9.46 -12.39
CA MET A 161 2.56 8.69 -11.74
C MET A 161 2.88 8.41 -10.28
N GLY A 162 4.06 7.84 -10.00
CA GLY A 162 4.43 7.38 -8.66
C GLY A 162 4.60 8.51 -7.65
N PHE A 163 5.33 9.58 -8.03
CA PHE A 163 5.69 10.63 -7.08
C PHE A 163 4.75 11.84 -7.07
N VAL A 164 4.00 12.06 -8.14
CA VAL A 164 3.18 13.28 -8.26
C VAL A 164 1.70 12.97 -8.34
N LEU A 165 1.27 12.12 -9.29
CA LEU A 165 -0.15 11.98 -9.55
C LEU A 165 -0.86 11.10 -8.51
N ILE A 166 -0.34 9.91 -8.21
CA ILE A 166 -0.98 8.99 -7.26
C ILE A 166 -1.15 9.63 -5.88
N PRO A 167 -0.12 10.25 -5.26
CA PRO A 167 -0.27 10.84 -3.94
C PRO A 167 -1.26 12.02 -3.87
N ASN A 168 -1.43 12.76 -4.98
CA ASN A 168 -2.18 14.02 -4.95
C ASN A 168 -3.58 13.94 -5.58
N ILE A 169 -3.81 13.03 -6.54
CA ILE A 169 -5.05 13.01 -7.34
C ILE A 169 -5.90 11.78 -7.04
N GLY A 170 -5.27 10.68 -6.67
CA GLY A 170 -5.91 9.37 -6.48
C GLY A 170 -6.12 8.60 -7.78
N VAL A 171 -6.05 7.28 -7.67
CA VAL A 171 -5.94 6.35 -8.82
C VAL A 171 -7.15 6.42 -9.74
N THR A 172 -8.36 6.52 -9.20
CA THR A 172 -9.59 6.63 -10.02
C THR A 172 -9.59 7.87 -10.89
N ASN A 173 -9.20 9.03 -10.34
CA ASN A 173 -9.18 10.29 -11.10
C ASN A 173 -8.05 10.30 -12.13
N ILE A 174 -6.91 9.68 -11.81
CA ILE A 174 -5.80 9.51 -12.77
C ILE A 174 -6.26 8.65 -13.95
N ASN A 175 -6.96 7.54 -13.69
CA ASN A 175 -7.49 6.67 -14.74
C ASN A 175 -8.45 7.42 -15.68
N ILE A 176 -9.30 8.30 -15.14
CA ILE A 176 -10.16 9.20 -15.91
C ILE A 176 -9.31 10.17 -16.75
N GLY A 177 -8.28 10.76 -16.15
CA GLY A 177 -7.35 11.67 -16.84
C GLY A 177 -6.61 10.99 -18.00
N VAL A 178 -6.13 9.77 -17.79
CA VAL A 178 -5.50 8.92 -18.82
C VAL A 178 -6.48 8.63 -19.95
N THR A 179 -7.72 8.28 -19.62
CA THR A 179 -8.77 8.04 -20.60
C THR A 179 -9.05 9.28 -21.47
N ILE A 180 -9.16 10.45 -20.85
CA ILE A 180 -9.35 11.74 -21.55
C ILE A 180 -8.14 12.03 -22.44
N LEU A 181 -6.92 11.80 -21.95
CA LEU A 181 -5.69 12.00 -22.70
C LEU A 181 -5.65 11.10 -23.96
N LEU A 182 -6.04 9.83 -23.85
CA LEU A 182 -6.11 8.89 -24.96
C LEU A 182 -7.13 9.33 -26.02
N ILE A 183 -8.29 9.84 -25.61
CA ILE A 183 -9.28 10.43 -26.50
C ILE A 183 -8.68 11.62 -27.23
N PHE A 184 -8.04 12.53 -26.50
CA PHE A 184 -7.39 13.71 -27.09
C PHE A 184 -6.30 13.33 -28.09
N MET A 185 -5.46 12.35 -27.76
CA MET A 185 -4.46 11.81 -28.66
C MET A 185 -5.07 11.22 -29.93
N SER A 186 -6.21 10.55 -29.84
CA SER A 186 -6.95 10.02 -30.99
C SER A 186 -7.39 11.15 -31.93
N PHE A 187 -7.89 12.25 -31.41
CA PHE A 187 -8.26 13.42 -32.23
C PHE A 187 -7.03 14.09 -32.87
N ILE A 188 -5.95 14.24 -32.12
CA ILE A 188 -4.69 14.82 -32.67
C ILE A 188 -4.12 13.93 -33.78
N ALA A 189 -4.18 12.61 -33.61
CA ALA A 189 -3.67 11.66 -34.59
C ALA A 189 -4.35 11.85 -35.94
N ARG A 190 -5.64 12.06 -35.97
CA ARG A 190 -6.43 12.07 -37.20
C ARG A 190 -6.10 13.23 -38.15
N GLU A 191 -6.01 12.95 -39.43
CA GLU A 191 -5.76 13.98 -40.43
C GLU A 191 -7.04 14.70 -40.88
N LYS A 192 -8.11 13.96 -41.11
CA LYS A 192 -9.42 14.50 -41.49
C LYS A 192 -10.47 14.00 -40.54
N ILE A 193 -11.16 14.92 -39.88
CA ILE A 193 -12.28 14.63 -38.99
C ILE A 193 -13.53 14.53 -39.86
N ASP A 194 -13.89 13.29 -40.22
CA ASP A 194 -15.11 13.00 -40.95
C ASP A 194 -16.32 12.79 -40.02
N LYS A 195 -17.54 12.86 -40.56
CA LYS A 195 -18.77 12.68 -39.76
C LYS A 195 -18.80 11.34 -39.04
N LYS A 196 -18.28 10.28 -39.66
CA LYS A 196 -18.25 8.93 -39.08
C LYS A 196 -17.39 8.92 -37.81
N PHE A 197 -16.21 9.54 -37.87
CA PHE A 197 -15.31 9.63 -36.71
C PHE A 197 -15.93 10.48 -35.59
N ILE A 198 -16.58 11.58 -35.92
CA ILE A 198 -17.28 12.41 -34.92
C ILE A 198 -18.36 11.56 -34.21
N TYR A 199 -19.19 10.83 -34.95
CA TYR A 199 -20.22 9.99 -34.35
C TYR A 199 -19.63 8.85 -33.49
N THR A 200 -18.58 8.17 -33.97
CA THR A 200 -17.91 7.11 -33.18
C THR A 200 -17.25 7.67 -31.94
N SER A 201 -16.63 8.84 -32.00
CA SER A 201 -16.02 9.50 -30.85
C SER A 201 -17.05 9.95 -29.82
N ILE A 202 -18.15 10.58 -30.27
CA ILE A 202 -19.26 10.96 -29.38
C ILE A 202 -19.84 9.72 -28.68
N LEU A 203 -20.09 8.66 -29.45
CA LEU A 203 -20.59 7.40 -28.91
C LEU A 203 -19.63 6.82 -27.88
N SER A 204 -18.32 6.78 -28.18
CA SER A 204 -17.30 6.28 -27.26
C SER A 204 -17.20 7.11 -26.00
N ILE A 205 -17.18 8.43 -26.12
CA ILE A 205 -17.16 9.35 -24.98
C ILE A 205 -18.43 9.18 -24.11
N SER A 206 -19.60 9.06 -24.75
CA SER A 206 -20.87 8.81 -24.03
C SER A 206 -20.83 7.48 -23.27
N ILE A 207 -20.34 6.42 -23.90
CA ILE A 207 -20.18 5.12 -23.26
C ILE A 207 -19.23 5.23 -22.08
N ILE A 208 -18.06 5.84 -22.24
CA ILE A 208 -17.06 6.03 -21.17
C ILE A 208 -17.67 6.81 -20.00
N LEU A 209 -18.36 7.90 -20.25
CA LEU A 209 -19.03 8.70 -19.21
C LEU A 209 -20.07 7.87 -18.45
N ILE A 210 -20.90 7.11 -19.17
CA ILE A 210 -21.89 6.20 -18.57
C ILE A 210 -21.18 5.18 -17.68
N LEU A 211 -20.10 4.56 -18.17
CA LEU A 211 -19.35 3.55 -17.43
C LEU A 211 -18.68 4.11 -16.18
N ILE A 212 -18.10 5.31 -16.24
CA ILE A 212 -17.52 5.99 -15.09
C ILE A 212 -18.60 6.31 -14.04
N ILE A 213 -19.72 6.87 -14.46
CA ILE A 213 -20.84 7.20 -13.56
C ILE A 213 -21.40 5.92 -12.93
N LEU A 214 -21.61 4.89 -13.74
CA LEU A 214 -22.11 3.60 -13.28
C LEU A 214 -21.12 2.95 -12.31
N GLY A 215 -19.83 2.98 -12.60
CA GLY A 215 -18.77 2.44 -11.72
C GLY A 215 -18.78 3.13 -10.36
N LYS A 216 -18.79 4.46 -10.31
CA LYS A 216 -18.90 5.23 -9.06
C LYS A 216 -20.17 4.93 -8.29
N TRP A 217 -21.29 4.82 -8.99
CA TRP A 217 -22.58 4.52 -8.37
C TRP A 217 -22.63 3.11 -7.78
N VAL A 218 -22.18 2.11 -8.55
CA VAL A 218 -22.09 0.71 -8.09
C VAL A 218 -21.11 0.60 -6.91
N PHE A 219 -19.95 1.27 -6.97
CA PHE A 219 -18.99 1.29 -5.87
C PHE A 219 -19.63 1.83 -4.58
N LYS A 220 -20.32 2.96 -4.66
CA LYS A 220 -20.99 3.57 -3.51
C LYS A 220 -22.09 2.67 -2.94
N LEU A 221 -22.88 2.00 -3.79
CA LEU A 221 -23.90 1.06 -3.36
C LEU A 221 -23.31 -0.21 -2.72
N SER A 222 -22.18 -0.67 -3.25
CA SER A 222 -21.51 -1.89 -2.76
C SER A 222 -20.69 -1.68 -1.49
N ASN A 223 -20.41 -0.42 -1.14
CA ASN A 223 -19.58 -0.04 0.00
C ASN A 223 -20.19 1.18 0.73
N PRO A 224 -21.41 1.05 1.28
CA PRO A 224 -22.11 2.16 1.91
C PRO A 224 -21.45 2.64 3.21
N ASP A 225 -20.62 1.81 3.81
CA ASP A 225 -19.87 2.03 5.03
C ASP A 225 -18.61 2.89 4.82
N ILE A 226 -18.11 3.05 3.59
CA ILE A 226 -16.93 3.88 3.30
C ILE A 226 -17.31 5.37 3.37
N VAL A 227 -16.69 6.07 4.32
CA VAL A 227 -16.84 7.53 4.49
C VAL A 227 -15.70 8.32 3.85
N LEU A 228 -14.53 7.71 3.70
CA LEU A 228 -13.37 8.27 3.00
C LEU A 228 -12.70 7.17 2.17
N ASP A 229 -12.46 7.45 0.88
CA ASP A 229 -11.65 6.64 -0.03
C ASP A 229 -10.59 7.55 -0.64
N THR A 230 -9.33 7.30 -0.32
CA THR A 230 -8.21 8.13 -0.77
C THR A 230 -6.97 7.27 -1.01
N ASP A 231 -6.07 7.78 -1.83
CA ASP A 231 -4.75 7.19 -2.04
C ASP A 231 -3.68 8.05 -1.36
N SER A 232 -2.62 7.39 -0.91
CA SER A 232 -1.37 8.03 -0.50
C SER A 232 -0.22 7.59 -1.42
N GLN A 233 0.99 8.05 -1.13
CA GLN A 233 2.19 7.55 -1.80
C GLN A 233 2.39 6.04 -1.57
N TYR A 234 1.93 5.51 -0.44
CA TYR A 234 2.21 4.15 0.00
C TYR A 234 1.07 3.16 -0.26
N SER A 235 -0.18 3.58 -0.06
CA SER A 235 -1.33 2.66 -0.04
C SER A 235 -2.64 3.34 -0.45
N ARG A 236 -3.66 2.54 -0.75
CA ARG A 236 -5.05 3.01 -0.78
C ARG A 236 -5.65 2.89 0.61
N ILE A 237 -6.32 3.94 1.04
CA ILE A 237 -6.81 4.09 2.42
C ILE A 237 -8.31 4.27 2.40
N TRP A 238 -9.01 3.47 3.20
CA TRP A 238 -10.43 3.62 3.45
C TRP A 238 -10.69 3.90 4.93
N VAL A 239 -11.49 4.92 5.20
CA VAL A 239 -12.14 5.06 6.50
C VAL A 239 -13.57 4.57 6.35
N LYS A 240 -13.98 3.63 7.22
CA LYS A 240 -15.32 3.06 7.23
C LYS A 240 -16.02 3.35 8.54
N GLN A 241 -17.34 3.45 8.48
CA GLN A 241 -18.20 3.54 9.65
C GLN A 241 -19.09 2.31 9.69
N ILE A 242 -18.80 1.38 10.61
CA ILE A 242 -19.43 0.08 10.69
C ILE A 242 -20.38 0.09 11.88
N GLN A 243 -21.65 -0.14 11.61
CA GLN A 243 -22.67 -0.31 12.65
C GLN A 243 -22.81 -1.79 12.97
N THR A 244 -22.68 -2.12 14.25
CA THR A 244 -22.96 -3.45 14.78
C THR A 244 -24.09 -3.39 15.80
N GLN A 245 -24.59 -4.55 16.22
CA GLN A 245 -25.60 -4.62 17.27
C GLN A 245 -25.10 -4.11 18.64
N LYS A 246 -23.77 -4.06 18.84
CA LYS A 246 -23.16 -3.69 20.14
C LYS A 246 -22.66 -2.26 20.19
N ALA A 247 -22.14 -1.73 19.08
CA ALA A 247 -21.54 -0.40 18.99
C ALA A 247 -21.32 0.02 17.53
N ASN A 248 -21.12 1.32 17.34
CA ASN A 248 -20.67 1.90 16.08
C ASN A 248 -19.14 1.99 16.11
N TYR A 249 -18.48 1.52 15.05
CA TYR A 249 -17.04 1.57 14.94
C TYR A 249 -16.63 2.44 13.76
N LYS A 250 -15.58 3.24 13.97
CA LYS A 250 -14.84 3.89 12.88
C LYS A 250 -13.54 3.12 12.69
N THR A 251 -13.30 2.68 11.46
CA THR A 251 -12.16 1.82 11.12
C THR A 251 -11.27 2.49 10.09
N LEU A 252 -9.97 2.25 10.19
CA LEU A 252 -8.98 2.57 9.16
C LEU A 252 -8.55 1.26 8.51
N GLN A 253 -8.77 1.16 7.21
CA GLN A 253 -8.31 0.06 6.40
C GLN A 253 -7.27 0.55 5.40
N VAL A 254 -6.15 -0.16 5.31
CA VAL A 254 -5.05 0.10 4.37
C VAL A 254 -4.87 -1.11 3.50
N ASP A 255 -5.10 -0.94 2.21
CA ASP A 255 -5.19 -2.06 1.27
C ASP A 255 -6.15 -3.15 1.82
N THR A 256 -5.68 -4.39 2.07
CA THR A 256 -6.49 -5.47 2.66
C THR A 256 -6.52 -5.47 4.18
N GLY A 257 -5.63 -4.73 4.85
CA GLY A 257 -5.43 -4.75 6.29
C GLY A 257 -6.38 -3.82 7.05
N LEU A 258 -6.95 -4.29 8.16
CA LEU A 258 -7.60 -3.44 9.15
C LEU A 258 -6.52 -2.97 10.14
N GLU A 259 -6.04 -1.74 9.97
CA GLU A 259 -4.92 -1.21 10.75
C GLU A 259 -5.36 -0.64 12.10
N SER A 260 -6.55 -0.03 12.16
CA SER A 260 -7.04 0.58 13.39
C SER A 260 -8.56 0.65 13.42
N TYR A 261 -9.13 0.62 14.62
CA TYR A 261 -10.54 0.94 14.83
C TYR A 261 -10.79 1.51 16.22
N ILE A 262 -11.78 2.38 16.31
CA ILE A 262 -12.25 2.99 17.55
C ILE A 262 -13.77 2.80 17.67
N ASN A 263 -14.28 2.80 18.89
CA ASN A 263 -15.69 3.03 19.11
C ASN A 263 -16.02 4.48 18.69
N ALA A 264 -16.96 4.65 17.77
CA ALA A 264 -17.24 5.95 17.18
C ALA A 264 -17.95 6.92 18.16
N GLU A 265 -18.53 6.40 19.24
CA GLU A 265 -19.27 7.17 20.25
C GLU A 265 -18.38 7.55 21.43
N THR A 266 -17.57 6.60 21.93
CA THR A 266 -16.73 6.79 23.11
C THR A 266 -15.29 7.20 22.78
N GLY A 267 -14.84 6.97 21.55
CA GLY A 267 -13.45 7.16 21.15
C GLY A 267 -12.49 6.08 21.64
N GLU A 268 -12.98 5.07 22.37
CA GLU A 268 -12.15 4.00 22.92
C GLU A 268 -11.49 3.17 21.82
N MET A 269 -10.23 2.78 22.06
CA MET A 269 -9.48 1.87 21.21
C MET A 269 -10.20 0.52 21.11
N GLY A 270 -10.40 0.04 19.86
CA GLY A 270 -11.01 -1.25 19.61
C GLY A 270 -10.01 -2.41 19.69
N ALA A 271 -8.79 -2.22 19.20
CA ALA A 271 -7.77 -3.25 19.15
C ALA A 271 -7.21 -3.55 20.55
N ARG A 272 -7.38 -4.82 20.98
CA ARG A 272 -7.03 -5.25 22.34
C ARG A 272 -5.52 -5.17 22.61
N TYR A 273 -4.70 -5.43 21.61
CA TYR A 273 -3.23 -5.44 21.75
C TYR A 273 -2.66 -4.06 22.13
N LEU A 274 -3.28 -2.98 21.68
CA LEU A 274 -2.83 -1.61 22.01
C LEU A 274 -2.83 -1.34 23.53
N ARG A 275 -3.70 -2.03 24.28
CA ARG A 275 -3.74 -1.88 25.74
C ARG A 275 -2.55 -2.53 26.44
N TYR A 276 -1.87 -3.48 25.79
CA TYR A 276 -0.65 -4.09 26.30
C TYR A 276 0.55 -3.11 26.22
N TYR A 277 0.49 -2.09 25.40
CA TYR A 277 1.54 -1.06 25.37
C TYR A 277 1.61 -0.30 26.70
N ASP A 278 0.50 -0.16 27.42
CA ASP A 278 0.48 0.46 28.76
C ASP A 278 1.25 -0.35 29.81
N LEU A 279 1.64 -1.62 29.53
CA LEU A 279 2.51 -2.39 30.40
C LEU A 279 3.87 -1.71 30.67
N PHE A 280 4.25 -0.73 29.84
CA PHE A 280 5.46 0.04 30.12
C PHE A 280 5.43 0.71 31.50
N GLU A 281 4.25 1.15 31.99
CA GLU A 281 4.11 1.72 33.33
C GLU A 281 4.36 0.71 34.44
N TYR A 282 3.98 -0.56 34.22
CA TYR A 282 4.22 -1.62 35.16
C TYR A 282 5.71 -1.97 35.24
N PHE A 283 6.36 -2.12 34.09
CA PHE A 283 7.76 -2.51 34.01
C PHE A 283 8.73 -1.37 34.34
N ASN A 284 8.35 -0.11 34.08
CA ASN A 284 9.19 1.07 34.34
C ASN A 284 8.33 2.25 34.83
N LYS A 285 8.17 2.38 36.14
CA LYS A 285 7.36 3.43 36.75
C LYS A 285 7.82 4.87 36.43
N ASP A 286 9.10 5.04 36.10
CA ASP A 286 9.70 6.34 35.85
C ASP A 286 9.67 6.76 34.36
N ALA A 287 9.11 5.91 33.49
CA ALA A 287 9.03 6.18 32.06
C ALA A 287 8.19 7.43 31.74
N LYS A 288 8.77 8.36 30.98
CA LYS A 288 8.14 9.64 30.58
C LYS A 288 8.10 9.89 29.10
N ASN A 289 9.11 9.39 28.37
CA ASN A 289 9.26 9.65 26.94
C ASN A 289 9.09 8.35 26.16
N THR A 290 8.07 8.30 25.35
CA THR A 290 7.73 7.14 24.52
C THR A 290 7.94 7.47 23.05
N LEU A 291 8.52 6.54 22.30
CA LEU A 291 8.54 6.54 20.84
C LEU A 291 7.56 5.49 20.34
N LEU A 292 6.73 5.83 19.38
CA LEU A 292 5.93 4.89 18.61
C LEU A 292 6.38 4.90 17.15
N ILE A 293 6.74 3.75 16.61
CA ILE A 293 7.02 3.54 15.19
C ILE A 293 5.79 2.87 14.56
N GLY A 294 5.13 3.60 13.65
CA GLY A 294 3.84 3.25 13.07
C GLY A 294 2.68 3.96 13.78
N GLY A 295 2.11 4.97 13.11
CA GLY A 295 1.02 5.77 13.69
C GLY A 295 -0.37 5.25 13.31
N ALA A 296 -0.53 4.79 12.06
CA ALA A 296 -1.81 4.42 11.45
C ALA A 296 -2.90 5.48 11.72
N ALA A 297 -3.99 5.13 12.44
CA ALA A 297 -5.03 6.09 12.86
C ALA A 297 -4.68 6.85 14.15
N TYR A 298 -3.48 6.71 14.69
CA TYR A 298 -3.04 7.32 15.95
C TYR A 298 -3.93 6.98 17.15
N THR A 299 -4.57 5.82 17.13
CA THR A 299 -5.49 5.42 18.21
C THR A 299 -4.78 5.28 19.55
N TYR A 300 -3.57 4.70 19.56
CA TYR A 300 -2.76 4.63 20.78
C TYR A 300 -2.22 6.01 21.23
N PRO A 301 -1.63 6.85 20.36
CA PRO A 301 -1.25 8.21 20.75
C PRO A 301 -2.40 9.04 21.33
N ILE A 302 -3.61 8.93 20.78
CA ILE A 302 -4.79 9.62 21.32
C ILE A 302 -5.10 9.12 22.74
N HIS A 303 -5.14 7.80 22.94
CA HIS A 303 -5.32 7.18 24.26
C HIS A 303 -4.22 7.61 25.25
N TYR A 304 -2.96 7.55 24.80
CA TYR A 304 -1.79 7.91 25.63
C TYR A 304 -1.88 9.34 26.15
N LEU A 305 -2.21 10.29 25.27
CA LEU A 305 -2.34 11.72 25.63
C LEU A 305 -3.54 11.98 26.56
N GLN A 306 -4.60 11.17 26.47
CA GLN A 306 -5.75 11.24 27.37
C GLN A 306 -5.46 10.63 28.75
N LYS A 307 -4.69 9.53 28.79
CA LYS A 307 -4.39 8.80 30.02
C LYS A 307 -3.28 9.47 30.83
N TYR A 308 -2.25 9.99 30.17
CA TYR A 308 -1.04 10.49 30.81
C TYR A 308 -0.89 12.02 30.65
N GLU A 309 -0.93 12.76 31.75
CA GLU A 309 -0.84 14.24 31.71
C GLU A 309 0.61 14.73 31.61
N ASP A 310 1.58 14.00 32.18
CA ASP A 310 2.99 14.41 32.32
C ASP A 310 3.96 13.64 31.41
N LYS A 311 3.45 12.74 30.56
CA LYS A 311 4.27 11.95 29.64
C LYS A 311 4.21 12.47 28.21
N LYS A 312 5.26 12.21 27.43
CA LYS A 312 5.41 12.64 26.05
C LYS A 312 5.47 11.43 25.13
N ILE A 313 4.93 11.58 23.94
CA ILE A 313 4.99 10.58 22.89
C ILE A 313 5.44 11.20 21.56
N ASP A 314 6.49 10.62 21.00
CA ASP A 314 6.95 10.88 19.64
C ASP A 314 6.42 9.77 18.73
N VAL A 315 5.90 10.12 17.57
CA VAL A 315 5.37 9.16 16.60
C VAL A 315 6.12 9.29 15.29
N VAL A 316 6.66 8.21 14.80
CA VAL A 316 7.26 8.07 13.46
C VAL A 316 6.30 7.38 12.56
N GLU A 317 5.79 8.08 11.56
CA GLU A 317 4.86 7.56 10.56
C GLU A 317 5.38 7.89 9.16
N ILE A 318 5.53 6.87 8.33
CA ILE A 318 6.08 7.04 6.99
C ILE A 318 5.11 7.76 6.05
N ASP A 319 3.81 7.56 6.27
CA ASP A 319 2.74 8.09 5.43
C ASP A 319 2.09 9.31 6.08
N ASP A 320 2.45 10.51 5.61
CA ASP A 320 1.89 11.78 6.11
C ASP A 320 0.36 11.85 5.94
N LYS A 321 -0.19 11.11 4.98
CA LYS A 321 -1.64 11.03 4.78
C LYS A 321 -2.35 10.36 5.96
N MET A 322 -1.70 9.39 6.62
CA MET A 322 -2.22 8.78 7.84
C MET A 322 -2.39 9.81 8.96
N THR A 323 -1.37 10.65 9.16
CA THR A 323 -1.43 11.75 10.15
C THR A 323 -2.59 12.71 9.85
N GLN A 324 -2.78 13.10 8.59
CA GLN A 324 -3.89 13.95 8.18
C GLN A 324 -5.25 13.29 8.48
N ILE A 325 -5.40 12.03 8.12
CA ILE A 325 -6.62 11.26 8.38
C ILE A 325 -6.89 11.10 9.89
N ALA A 326 -5.84 10.87 10.69
CA ALA A 326 -5.97 10.81 12.14
C ALA A 326 -6.52 12.11 12.73
N VAL A 327 -6.05 13.27 12.25
CA VAL A 327 -6.58 14.58 12.64
C VAL A 327 -8.02 14.77 12.19
N GLU A 328 -8.32 14.49 10.93
CA GLU A 328 -9.63 14.79 10.33
C GLU A 328 -10.72 13.79 10.76
N GLN A 329 -10.36 12.52 10.96
CA GLN A 329 -11.33 11.44 11.11
C GLN A 329 -11.30 10.78 12.50
N PHE A 330 -10.16 10.80 13.21
CA PHE A 330 -10.01 10.08 14.48
C PHE A 330 -9.81 11.00 15.69
N GLY A 331 -9.73 12.31 15.48
CA GLY A 331 -9.69 13.29 16.57
C GLY A 331 -8.30 13.52 17.18
N LEU A 332 -7.23 13.21 16.44
CA LEU A 332 -5.87 13.51 16.87
C LEU A 332 -5.67 15.03 17.04
N ASN A 333 -5.27 15.45 18.23
CA ASN A 333 -4.84 16.83 18.48
C ASN A 333 -3.34 16.97 18.17
N ILE A 334 -3.00 17.25 16.93
CA ILE A 334 -1.59 17.43 16.51
C ILE A 334 -0.90 18.64 17.16
N LYS A 335 -1.66 19.54 17.82
CA LYS A 335 -1.13 20.71 18.51
C LYS A 335 -0.82 20.44 19.98
N ASP A 336 -1.05 19.23 20.49
CA ASP A 336 -0.68 18.88 21.86
C ASP A 336 0.85 18.96 22.01
N SER A 337 1.32 19.75 22.99
CA SER A 337 2.76 19.96 23.22
C SER A 337 3.52 18.71 23.67
N ARG A 338 2.81 17.66 24.05
CA ARG A 338 3.37 16.38 24.44
C ARG A 338 3.53 15.40 23.27
N LEU A 339 2.98 15.74 22.10
CA LEU A 339 3.05 14.95 20.86
C LEU A 339 4.04 15.59 19.90
N GLN A 340 4.97 14.80 19.39
CA GLN A 340 5.78 15.16 18.23
C GLN A 340 5.61 14.10 17.13
N VAL A 341 5.36 14.53 15.90
CA VAL A 341 5.20 13.63 14.74
C VAL A 341 6.37 13.82 13.79
N PHE A 342 6.97 12.72 13.37
CA PHE A 342 8.04 12.64 12.38
C PHE A 342 7.55 11.89 11.16
N ASN A 343 7.30 12.58 10.03
CA ASN A 343 6.93 11.93 8.79
C ASN A 343 8.18 11.43 8.06
N GLN A 344 8.62 10.22 8.41
CA GLN A 344 9.76 9.56 7.79
C GLN A 344 9.74 8.06 8.04
N ASP A 345 10.61 7.36 7.35
CA ASP A 345 10.80 5.91 7.49
C ASP A 345 11.31 5.53 8.88
N GLY A 346 10.69 4.50 9.49
CA GLY A 346 11.00 4.05 10.85
C GLY A 346 12.44 3.55 11.01
N ARG A 347 12.96 2.79 10.03
CA ARG A 347 14.34 2.31 10.05
C ARG A 347 15.34 3.46 9.98
N SER A 348 15.07 4.42 9.10
CA SER A 348 15.89 5.64 8.99
C SER A 348 15.89 6.44 10.29
N TYR A 349 14.73 6.52 10.95
CA TYR A 349 14.65 7.18 12.26
C TYR A 349 15.51 6.46 13.31
N LEU A 350 15.43 5.14 13.41
CA LEU A 350 16.26 4.35 14.31
C LEU A 350 17.76 4.53 14.05
N ASN A 351 18.16 4.60 12.78
CA ASN A 351 19.56 4.71 12.38
C ASN A 351 20.17 6.09 12.68
N TYR A 352 19.40 7.15 12.56
CA TYR A 352 19.98 8.51 12.52
C TYR A 352 19.51 9.45 13.64
N SER A 353 18.42 9.12 14.35
CA SER A 353 17.94 9.94 15.47
C SER A 353 18.90 9.87 16.66
N LYS A 354 19.04 11.01 17.34
CA LYS A 354 19.80 11.13 18.58
C LYS A 354 18.91 11.21 19.83
N ASN A 355 17.60 11.15 19.63
CA ASN A 355 16.64 11.20 20.72
C ASN A 355 16.77 9.98 21.62
N LYS A 356 16.41 10.13 22.88
CA LYS A 356 16.41 9.07 23.88
C LYS A 356 15.02 8.88 24.44
N TYR A 357 14.66 7.62 24.68
CA TYR A 357 13.33 7.22 25.12
C TYR A 357 13.40 6.25 26.29
N ASP A 358 12.36 6.26 27.11
CA ASP A 358 12.19 5.29 28.18
C ASP A 358 11.44 4.05 27.66
N THR A 359 10.63 4.26 26.63
CA THR A 359 9.86 3.19 25.98
C THR A 359 9.88 3.40 24.45
N ILE A 360 10.09 2.32 23.71
CA ILE A 360 9.94 2.29 22.25
C ILE A 360 8.88 1.25 21.90
N LEU A 361 7.86 1.66 21.16
CA LEU A 361 6.80 0.82 20.66
C LEU A 361 7.00 0.62 19.15
N ILE A 362 7.07 -0.63 18.70
CA ILE A 362 7.19 -0.96 17.28
C ILE A 362 5.88 -1.59 16.83
N ASP A 363 5.09 -0.84 16.08
CA ASP A 363 3.76 -1.22 15.58
C ASP A 363 3.60 -0.82 14.11
N ALA A 364 4.62 -1.11 13.31
CA ALA A 364 4.64 -0.80 11.90
C ALA A 364 4.41 -2.09 11.09
N PHE A 365 3.14 -2.44 10.89
CA PHE A 365 2.76 -3.58 10.06
C PHE A 365 2.02 -3.10 8.81
N LYS A 366 2.13 -3.84 7.74
CA LYS A 366 1.30 -3.70 6.56
C LYS A 366 0.49 -4.98 6.38
N GLY A 367 -0.74 -4.96 6.89
CA GLY A 367 -1.56 -6.16 6.99
C GLY A 367 -0.95 -7.18 7.96
N LEU A 368 -0.61 -8.38 7.48
CA LEU A 368 -0.02 -9.45 8.29
C LEU A 368 1.52 -9.48 8.25
N ASN A 369 2.15 -8.63 7.45
CA ASN A 369 3.59 -8.68 7.22
C ASN A 369 4.28 -7.56 8.00
N ALA A 370 5.24 -7.93 8.84
CA ALA A 370 6.18 -7.00 9.45
C ALA A 370 7.15 -6.48 8.38
N PRO A 371 7.46 -5.18 8.33
CA PRO A 371 8.61 -4.71 7.58
C PRO A 371 9.87 -5.26 8.27
N PHE A 372 10.50 -6.27 7.64
CA PHE A 372 11.66 -6.96 8.22
C PHE A 372 12.78 -5.98 8.61
N GLU A 373 12.86 -4.85 7.94
CA GLU A 373 13.83 -3.78 8.22
C GLU A 373 13.74 -3.21 9.64
N LEU A 374 12.63 -3.43 10.35
CA LEU A 374 12.43 -3.00 11.73
C LEU A 374 12.66 -4.10 12.76
N THR A 375 12.80 -5.35 12.33
CA THR A 375 12.89 -6.53 13.20
C THR A 375 14.29 -7.16 13.23
N THR A 376 15.21 -6.68 12.39
CA THR A 376 16.58 -7.20 12.33
C THR A 376 17.41 -6.86 13.58
N TYR A 377 18.44 -7.64 13.83
CA TYR A 377 19.42 -7.42 14.90
C TYR A 377 19.95 -5.98 14.87
N GLU A 378 20.31 -5.48 13.68
CA GLU A 378 20.84 -4.13 13.49
C GLU A 378 19.80 -3.07 13.87
N ALA A 379 18.52 -3.25 13.47
CA ALA A 379 17.44 -2.34 13.85
C ALA A 379 17.24 -2.30 15.37
N LEU A 380 17.18 -3.46 16.00
CA LEU A 380 16.94 -3.60 17.42
C LEU A 380 18.13 -3.12 18.26
N VAL A 381 19.37 -3.26 17.76
CA VAL A 381 20.55 -2.65 18.38
C VAL A 381 20.44 -1.12 18.37
N HIS A 382 19.98 -0.52 17.26
CA HIS A 382 19.72 0.90 17.22
C HIS A 382 18.61 1.32 18.18
N ALA A 383 17.50 0.56 18.23
CA ALA A 383 16.41 0.81 19.18
C ALA A 383 16.92 0.74 20.64
N ARG A 384 17.68 -0.32 21.00
CA ARG A 384 18.29 -0.43 22.34
C ARG A 384 19.23 0.70 22.66
N ASN A 385 20.00 1.18 21.67
CA ASN A 385 20.90 2.33 21.86
C ASN A 385 20.13 3.63 22.08
N MET A 386 18.91 3.77 21.53
CA MET A 386 18.04 4.91 21.77
C MET A 386 17.31 4.84 23.12
N LEU A 387 17.28 3.69 23.79
CA LEU A 387 16.75 3.60 25.15
C LEU A 387 17.65 4.29 26.17
N ASN A 388 17.00 4.99 27.10
CA ASN A 388 17.59 5.35 28.38
C ASN A 388 17.94 4.09 29.18
N GLU A 389 18.65 4.24 30.30
CA GLU A 389 18.84 3.12 31.21
C GLU A 389 17.49 2.65 31.76
N ASN A 390 17.34 1.35 31.86
CA ASN A 390 16.10 0.68 32.29
C ASN A 390 14.91 0.88 31.33
N GLY A 391 15.19 1.15 30.05
CA GLY A 391 14.16 1.34 29.03
C GLY A 391 13.64 0.04 28.45
N LEU A 392 12.53 0.12 27.71
CA LEU A 392 11.78 -1.01 27.16
C LEU A 392 11.55 -0.85 25.66
N VAL A 393 11.60 -1.97 24.92
CA VAL A 393 11.03 -2.07 23.57
C VAL A 393 9.85 -3.02 23.61
N LEU A 394 8.68 -2.60 23.14
CA LEU A 394 7.50 -3.45 22.98
C LEU A 394 7.16 -3.52 21.50
N THR A 395 7.10 -4.73 20.96
CA THR A 395 6.77 -4.95 19.55
C THR A 395 5.52 -5.81 19.43
N ASN A 396 4.57 -5.34 18.62
CA ASN A 396 3.44 -6.15 18.20
C ASN A 396 3.89 -7.14 17.14
N ILE A 397 3.51 -8.41 17.28
CA ILE A 397 3.81 -9.50 16.34
C ILE A 397 2.52 -10.29 16.11
N ILE A 398 2.26 -10.71 14.88
CA ILE A 398 1.11 -11.56 14.54
C ILE A 398 1.63 -12.95 14.19
N ALA A 399 1.53 -13.87 15.15
CA ALA A 399 2.03 -15.25 15.02
C ALA A 399 1.26 -16.19 15.98
N SER A 400 1.53 -17.50 15.90
CA SER A 400 1.24 -18.45 16.97
C SER A 400 2.50 -18.69 17.81
N ILE A 401 2.33 -19.19 19.03
CA ILE A 401 3.48 -19.57 19.88
C ILE A 401 4.03 -20.94 19.48
N GLU A 402 3.17 -21.81 18.95
CA GLU A 402 3.50 -23.18 18.51
C GLU A 402 2.83 -23.48 17.17
N GLY A 403 3.41 -24.44 16.40
CA GLY A 403 2.84 -24.90 15.13
C GLY A 403 3.44 -24.23 13.91
N GLU A 404 2.75 -24.34 12.77
CA GLU A 404 3.28 -23.89 11.45
C GLU A 404 3.48 -22.38 11.33
N GLU A 405 2.80 -21.58 12.15
CA GLU A 405 2.87 -20.12 12.11
C GLU A 405 3.71 -19.52 13.26
N SER A 406 4.52 -20.34 13.96
CA SER A 406 5.41 -19.90 15.05
C SER A 406 6.75 -19.35 14.59
N ASP A 407 7.17 -19.64 13.36
CA ASP A 407 8.51 -19.28 12.86
C ASP A 407 8.85 -17.81 13.12
N PHE A 408 7.91 -16.89 12.90
CA PHE A 408 8.17 -15.46 13.06
C PHE A 408 8.49 -15.09 14.52
N ILE A 409 7.69 -15.54 15.49
CA ILE A 409 7.98 -15.24 16.91
C ILE A 409 9.25 -15.93 17.39
N GLU A 410 9.58 -17.10 16.87
CA GLU A 410 10.80 -17.83 17.24
C GLU A 410 12.05 -17.07 16.79
N TYR A 411 12.11 -16.60 15.55
CA TYR A 411 13.21 -15.77 15.02
C TYR A 411 13.32 -14.43 15.77
N GLU A 412 12.21 -13.76 16.01
CA GLU A 412 12.19 -12.50 16.73
C GLU A 412 12.63 -12.66 18.19
N TYR A 413 12.18 -13.71 18.87
CA TYR A 413 12.59 -14.00 20.24
C TYR A 413 14.10 -14.27 20.34
N ALA A 414 14.66 -15.07 19.41
CA ALA A 414 16.10 -15.31 19.34
C ALA A 414 16.89 -14.00 19.16
N THR A 415 16.38 -13.11 18.30
CA THR A 415 16.99 -11.81 18.02
C THR A 415 16.94 -10.90 19.25
N TYR A 416 15.78 -10.83 19.93
CA TYR A 416 15.61 -10.07 21.18
C TYR A 416 16.52 -10.57 22.30
N LYS A 417 16.60 -11.89 22.49
CA LYS A 417 17.48 -12.51 23.51
C LYS A 417 18.97 -12.22 23.28
N ALA A 418 19.38 -12.04 22.04
CA ALA A 418 20.77 -11.65 21.72
C ALA A 418 21.08 -10.18 22.06
N ILE A 419 20.07 -9.33 22.28
CA ILE A 419 20.22 -7.88 22.42
C ILE A 419 19.83 -7.39 23.81
N PHE A 420 18.69 -7.86 24.35
CA PHE A 420 18.11 -7.34 25.60
C PHE A 420 18.50 -8.20 26.80
N ASP A 421 18.51 -7.57 27.98
CA ASP A 421 18.91 -8.20 29.22
C ASP A 421 17.82 -9.17 29.77
N ASP A 422 16.53 -8.86 29.50
CA ASP A 422 15.39 -9.77 29.71
C ASP A 422 14.38 -9.64 28.57
N VAL A 423 13.64 -10.73 28.28
CA VAL A 423 12.68 -10.80 27.18
C VAL A 423 11.42 -11.53 27.63
N LYS A 424 10.27 -10.92 27.39
CA LYS A 424 8.95 -11.45 27.72
C LYS A 424 8.03 -11.47 26.50
N ILE A 425 7.12 -12.45 26.45
CA ILE A 425 6.09 -12.57 25.41
C ILE A 425 4.72 -12.58 26.09
N PHE A 426 3.77 -11.83 25.57
CA PHE A 426 2.38 -11.83 26.03
C PHE A 426 1.45 -12.19 24.88
N MET A 427 0.58 -13.16 25.10
CA MET A 427 -0.54 -13.48 24.21
C MET A 427 -1.68 -12.48 24.42
N VAL A 428 -2.36 -12.05 23.34
CA VAL A 428 -3.35 -10.97 23.44
C VAL A 428 -4.79 -11.51 23.47
N ALA A 429 -5.11 -12.47 22.59
CA ALA A 429 -6.50 -12.92 22.43
C ALA A 429 -6.90 -13.98 23.45
N ASN A 430 -6.11 -15.04 23.58
CA ASN A 430 -6.36 -16.19 24.47
C ASN A 430 -5.04 -16.92 24.75
N LYS A 431 -5.12 -17.97 25.60
CA LYS A 431 -3.96 -18.79 26.02
C LYS A 431 -3.70 -20.00 25.12
N ASP A 432 -4.37 -20.12 23.98
CA ASP A 432 -4.09 -21.19 23.02
C ASP A 432 -2.83 -20.84 22.24
N ARG A 433 -1.78 -21.63 22.45
CA ARG A 433 -0.44 -21.41 21.88
C ARG A 433 -0.39 -21.66 20.36
N THR A 434 -1.38 -22.38 19.82
CA THR A 434 -1.47 -22.69 18.39
C THR A 434 -2.30 -21.67 17.60
N ASP A 435 -3.07 -20.81 18.30
CA ASP A 435 -3.85 -19.76 17.66
C ASP A 435 -2.93 -18.62 17.15
N ARG A 436 -3.09 -18.26 15.88
CA ARG A 436 -2.46 -17.06 15.33
C ARG A 436 -3.15 -15.82 15.88
N GLN A 437 -2.43 -15.01 16.60
CA GLN A 437 -2.93 -13.82 17.28
C GLN A 437 -1.87 -12.72 17.39
N ASN A 438 -2.25 -11.55 17.87
CA ASN A 438 -1.27 -10.57 18.30
C ASN A 438 -0.50 -11.10 19.52
N LEU A 439 0.80 -10.96 19.47
CA LEU A 439 1.74 -11.24 20.56
C LEU A 439 2.49 -9.93 20.85
N ILE A 440 2.69 -9.62 22.12
CA ILE A 440 3.54 -8.48 22.51
C ILE A 440 4.88 -9.03 23.00
N LEU A 441 5.92 -8.77 22.23
CA LEU A 441 7.30 -9.10 22.57
C LEU A 441 7.92 -7.89 23.27
N VAL A 442 8.44 -8.10 24.48
CA VAL A 442 9.02 -7.04 25.32
C VAL A 442 10.49 -7.32 25.52
N GLY A 443 11.34 -6.40 25.06
CA GLY A 443 12.77 -6.38 25.34
C GLY A 443 13.10 -5.36 26.43
N ILE A 444 13.77 -5.79 27.47
CA ILE A 444 14.11 -4.97 28.65
C ILE A 444 15.60 -4.70 28.66
N LYS A 445 15.98 -3.41 28.75
CA LYS A 445 17.36 -2.96 28.94
C LYS A 445 17.59 -2.67 30.43
N GLY A 446 18.63 -3.28 31.03
CA GLY A 446 18.99 -3.06 32.43
C GLY A 446 18.02 -3.76 33.40
N ASN A 447 17.73 -3.12 34.50
CA ASN A 447 16.86 -3.65 35.55
C ASN A 447 15.88 -2.57 36.04
N PRO A 448 14.79 -2.30 35.28
CA PRO A 448 13.83 -1.27 35.64
C PRO A 448 13.10 -1.61 36.95
N GLN A 449 12.64 -0.56 37.62
CA GLN A 449 11.85 -0.72 38.85
C GLN A 449 10.39 -1.01 38.47
N ILE A 450 9.94 -2.22 38.76
CA ILE A 450 8.55 -2.65 38.58
C ILE A 450 7.66 -1.86 39.55
N ASP A 451 6.54 -1.36 39.06
CA ASP A 451 5.51 -0.75 39.88
C ASP A 451 4.51 -1.80 40.37
N GLU A 452 4.86 -2.43 41.49
CA GLU A 452 3.99 -3.46 42.08
C GLU A 452 2.61 -2.94 42.50
N THR A 453 2.46 -1.61 42.72
CA THR A 453 1.15 -1.02 43.07
C THR A 453 0.16 -1.14 41.90
N LYS A 454 0.62 -1.30 40.71
CA LYS A 454 -0.17 -1.47 39.47
C LYS A 454 -0.43 -2.93 39.11
N SER A 455 0.09 -3.89 39.87
CA SER A 455 -0.07 -5.32 39.58
C SER A 455 -1.55 -5.75 39.45
N SER A 456 -2.45 -5.20 40.22
CA SER A 456 -3.89 -5.50 40.15
C SER A 456 -4.55 -4.92 38.87
N GLU A 457 -4.11 -3.74 38.44
CA GLU A 457 -4.58 -3.09 37.18
C GLU A 457 -4.18 -3.91 35.95
N TYR A 458 -2.95 -4.39 35.94
CA TYR A 458 -2.37 -5.11 34.80
C TYR A 458 -2.46 -6.64 34.92
N LEU A 459 -3.07 -7.20 35.97
CA LEU A 459 -3.12 -8.64 36.24
C LEU A 459 -3.62 -9.45 35.03
N GLN A 460 -4.68 -8.98 34.39
CA GLN A 460 -5.26 -9.65 33.20
C GLN A 460 -4.32 -9.74 32.00
N TYR A 461 -3.36 -8.82 31.89
CA TYR A 461 -2.34 -8.82 30.84
C TYR A 461 -1.12 -9.64 31.25
N LEU A 462 -0.70 -9.51 32.52
CA LEU A 462 0.42 -10.27 33.08
C LEU A 462 0.13 -11.76 33.11
N ASP A 463 -1.12 -12.16 33.36
CA ASP A 463 -1.58 -13.57 33.35
C ASP A 463 -1.50 -14.19 31.92
N MET A 464 -1.29 -13.40 30.88
CA MET A 464 -1.12 -13.84 29.52
C MET A 464 0.37 -13.99 29.10
N GLU A 465 1.30 -13.86 30.06
CA GLU A 465 2.74 -14.07 29.81
C GLU A 465 3.00 -15.53 29.40
N VAL A 466 3.77 -15.70 28.36
CA VAL A 466 4.22 -17.02 27.88
C VAL A 466 5.46 -17.42 28.67
N THR A 467 5.29 -18.42 29.53
CA THR A 467 6.42 -18.99 30.30
C THR A 467 7.07 -20.13 29.50
N ASN A 468 8.38 -20.36 29.76
CA ASN A 468 9.15 -21.46 29.17
C ASN A 468 9.13 -21.49 27.63
N PHE A 469 9.35 -20.33 27.01
CA PHE A 469 9.54 -20.24 25.56
C PHE A 469 11.03 -20.36 25.22
N GLU A 470 11.35 -21.33 24.40
CA GLU A 470 12.71 -21.57 23.90
C GLU A 470 12.67 -21.74 22.39
N THR A 471 13.74 -21.38 21.71
CA THR A 471 13.89 -21.55 20.27
C THR A 471 15.34 -21.87 19.92
N ASP A 472 15.54 -22.60 18.85
CA ASP A 472 16.84 -22.90 18.23
C ASP A 472 17.09 -22.10 16.94
N LYS A 473 16.16 -21.17 16.61
CA LYS A 473 16.28 -20.30 15.44
C LYS A 473 17.47 -19.35 15.56
N ASN A 474 18.01 -19.02 14.41
CA ASN A 474 19.04 -18.00 14.31
C ASN A 474 18.47 -16.59 14.47
N ILE A 475 19.33 -15.62 14.78
CA ILE A 475 18.95 -14.20 14.78
C ILE A 475 18.61 -13.72 13.37
N VAL A 476 17.70 -12.78 13.26
CA VAL A 476 17.37 -12.06 12.02
C VAL A 476 18.36 -10.92 11.83
N THR A 477 18.93 -10.80 10.64
CA THR A 477 19.87 -9.72 10.30
C THR A 477 19.46 -9.04 9.00
N ASP A 478 20.05 -7.88 8.69
CA ASP A 478 19.79 -7.18 7.44
C ASP A 478 20.13 -8.05 6.20
N ASP A 479 21.08 -8.97 6.33
CA ASP A 479 21.49 -9.91 5.26
C ASP A 479 20.70 -11.23 5.26
N PHE A 480 20.02 -11.56 6.36
CA PHE A 480 19.26 -12.80 6.52
C PHE A 480 18.00 -12.58 7.33
N ALA A 481 16.89 -12.44 6.63
CA ALA A 481 15.56 -12.26 7.22
C ALA A 481 14.56 -13.28 6.61
N PRO A 482 14.49 -14.51 7.13
CA PRO A 482 13.59 -15.56 6.60
C PRO A 482 12.14 -15.37 7.01
N ILE A 483 11.77 -14.18 7.46
CA ILE A 483 10.45 -13.76 7.94
C ILE A 483 9.73 -12.98 6.84
N GLY A 484 8.47 -13.33 6.57
CA GLY A 484 7.61 -12.59 5.62
C GLY A 484 7.38 -13.27 4.26
N ASN A 485 7.54 -14.58 4.17
CA ASN A 485 7.09 -15.37 3.02
C ASN A 485 5.67 -15.92 3.21
#